data_8ef9b6fbbf3b433c2c68cb2610450203
#
_entry.id   8ef9b6fbbf3b433c2c68cb2610450203
#
_cell.length_a   1.000
_cell.length_b   1.000
_cell.length_c   1.000
_cell.angle_alpha   90.00
_cell.angle_beta   90.00
_cell.angle_gamma   90.00
#
_symmetry.space_group_name_H-M   'P 1'
#
loop_
_entity.id
_entity.type
_entity.pdbx_description
1 polymer ?
#
loop_
_entity_poly.entity_id
_entity_poly.type
_entity_poly.pdbx_seq_one_letter_code
_entity_poly.pdbx_strand_id
1 'polypeptide(L)'
;MVGLDAGGTRTRAVLATADDGRPVGEGAAGPGNALTVPVPQLTEHLAEAVGRAVPEAVRDRVVAVAGGFAGATGAAADEPGRRNALAALTAALRRLGIDAGLPVVGSDIEAAFASAPGTPADGLALVAGTGAVAMRITDRRGTVTVDGDGWLLGDDGSGFWIGRAAVRAALRMADGRGAPTVLAETVGRELGVPGDALPGGAAAGGAVHRLSPDVVPGGAEGASDDGRHEAVPPVTGPGHSGGAGGAGGRPAGPGPSGAGRRESAGPEQSGVGWRSLGPEQSGGTGVAGGRPSGPGQTGAGGRPFGPGQTGAGGRSAGSGQSGGVGAAGGRGPAGSEQSGRAGVAIGGVAGSPAVGRRPAPPHDDTPWSRPHREAYRRHLLPAVMAEPPIRLARLAPLVVAAARDAADPVALAILDEAADQLTETVRALSPGPGERVVATGGLLGPDGPLTDRLETRLRALGLTLDWVPDGCRGAVALARLAHGGRT
;
A
#
# COMPACT_ATOMS: atom_id res chain seq x y z
N MET A 1 8.04 -24.08 -15.94
CA MET A 1 8.42 -23.32 -14.73
C MET A 1 7.21 -22.66 -14.10
N VAL A 2 7.23 -22.37 -12.81
CA VAL A 2 6.12 -21.71 -12.13
C VAL A 2 6.60 -20.42 -11.48
N GLY A 3 5.90 -19.33 -11.74
CA GLY A 3 6.08 -18.03 -11.08
C GLY A 3 4.89 -17.71 -10.21
N LEU A 4 5.13 -17.18 -9.01
CA LEU A 4 4.08 -16.76 -8.07
C LEU A 4 4.23 -15.29 -7.70
N ASP A 5 3.09 -14.64 -7.53
CA ASP A 5 2.92 -13.30 -6.93
C ASP A 5 1.92 -13.44 -5.78
N ALA A 6 2.42 -13.39 -4.55
CA ALA A 6 1.67 -13.65 -3.34
C ALA A 6 1.50 -12.35 -2.54
N GLY A 7 0.50 -11.57 -2.93
CA GLY A 7 0.19 -10.27 -2.35
C GLY A 7 -0.67 -10.33 -1.08
N GLY A 8 -0.92 -9.17 -0.48
CA GLY A 8 -1.69 -9.06 0.77
C GLY A 8 -3.14 -9.53 0.70
N THR A 9 -3.75 -9.52 -0.49
CA THR A 9 -5.17 -9.89 -0.67
C THR A 9 -5.39 -11.11 -1.57
N ARG A 10 -4.42 -11.46 -2.39
CA ARG A 10 -4.52 -12.52 -3.39
C ARG A 10 -3.16 -13.12 -3.70
N THR A 11 -3.13 -14.43 -3.96
CA THR A 11 -2.01 -15.16 -4.54
C THR A 11 -2.32 -15.49 -5.99
N ARG A 12 -1.37 -15.25 -6.89
CA ARG A 12 -1.42 -15.65 -8.30
C ARG A 12 -0.29 -16.61 -8.61
N ALA A 13 -0.53 -17.56 -9.49
CA ALA A 13 0.49 -18.47 -10.01
C ALA A 13 0.38 -18.55 -11.53
N VAL A 14 1.51 -18.60 -12.21
CA VAL A 14 1.62 -18.75 -13.65
C VAL A 14 2.52 -19.94 -13.96
N LEU A 15 2.01 -20.89 -14.74
CA LEU A 15 2.81 -21.91 -15.41
C LEU A 15 3.33 -21.33 -16.72
N ALA A 16 4.62 -21.42 -16.95
CA ALA A 16 5.25 -20.93 -18.18
C ALA A 16 6.22 -21.97 -18.78
N THR A 17 6.45 -21.86 -20.08
CA THR A 17 7.45 -22.63 -20.80
C THR A 17 8.86 -22.32 -20.26
N ALA A 18 9.75 -23.30 -20.33
CA ALA A 18 11.11 -23.14 -19.78
C ALA A 18 12.05 -22.34 -20.70
N ASP A 19 11.82 -22.44 -22.00
CA ASP A 19 12.64 -21.85 -23.07
C ASP A 19 12.41 -20.34 -23.22
N ASP A 20 11.19 -19.89 -23.40
CA ASP A 20 10.85 -18.49 -23.67
C ASP A 20 10.07 -17.78 -22.52
N GLY A 21 9.59 -18.54 -21.52
CA GLY A 21 8.82 -17.99 -20.41
C GLY A 21 7.38 -17.62 -20.77
N ARG A 22 6.84 -18.15 -21.86
CA ARG A 22 5.48 -17.89 -22.31
C ARG A 22 4.47 -18.54 -21.34
N PRO A 23 3.50 -17.78 -20.82
CA PRO A 23 2.44 -18.32 -19.98
C PRO A 23 1.61 -19.38 -20.69
N VAL A 24 1.33 -20.49 -20.02
CA VAL A 24 0.52 -21.62 -20.51
C VAL A 24 -0.55 -22.09 -19.54
N GLY A 25 -0.55 -21.56 -18.32
CA GLY A 25 -1.57 -21.82 -17.31
C GLY A 25 -1.53 -20.79 -16.20
N GLU A 26 -2.69 -20.51 -15.61
CA GLU A 26 -2.85 -19.51 -14.55
C GLU A 26 -3.72 -20.03 -13.43
N GLY A 27 -3.46 -19.58 -12.22
CA GLY A 27 -4.25 -19.90 -11.06
C GLY A 27 -4.20 -18.78 -10.02
N ALA A 28 -5.23 -18.74 -9.19
CA ALA A 28 -5.29 -17.75 -8.12
C ALA A 28 -6.00 -18.33 -6.90
N ALA A 29 -5.63 -17.80 -5.73
CA ALA A 29 -6.20 -18.18 -4.44
C ALA A 29 -6.22 -17.00 -3.46
N GLY A 30 -6.46 -17.26 -2.19
CA GLY A 30 -6.54 -16.29 -1.11
C GLY A 30 -5.25 -15.50 -0.86
N PRO A 31 -5.22 -14.72 0.25
CA PRO A 31 -4.07 -13.88 0.62
C PRO A 31 -2.77 -14.65 0.74
N GLY A 32 -1.66 -14.01 0.32
CA GLY A 32 -0.31 -14.60 0.29
C GLY A 32 0.74 -13.88 1.13
N ASN A 33 0.36 -12.92 1.99
CA ASN A 33 1.32 -12.20 2.81
C ASN A 33 1.99 -13.13 3.84
N ALA A 34 3.30 -13.29 3.74
CA ALA A 34 4.09 -14.25 4.50
C ALA A 34 4.25 -13.91 5.99
N LEU A 35 3.94 -12.69 6.42
CA LEU A 35 3.96 -12.28 7.83
C LEU A 35 2.59 -12.37 8.50
N THR A 36 1.51 -12.08 7.77
CA THR A 36 0.19 -11.95 8.37
C THR A 36 -0.71 -13.16 8.16
N VAL A 37 -0.45 -13.97 7.12
CA VAL A 37 -1.17 -15.23 6.87
C VAL A 37 -0.45 -16.36 7.60
N PRO A 38 -1.13 -17.12 8.47
CA PRO A 38 -0.51 -18.29 9.13
C PRO A 38 0.04 -19.30 8.12
N VAL A 39 1.22 -19.87 8.38
CA VAL A 39 1.93 -20.77 7.45
C VAL A 39 1.04 -21.92 6.93
N PRO A 40 0.21 -22.60 7.73
CA PRO A 40 -0.69 -23.64 7.22
C PRO A 40 -1.68 -23.10 6.19
N GLN A 41 -2.31 -21.96 6.45
CA GLN A 41 -3.26 -21.32 5.54
C GLN A 41 -2.56 -20.79 4.28
N LEU A 42 -1.36 -20.18 4.42
CA LEU A 42 -0.54 -19.78 3.30
C LEU A 42 -0.20 -20.98 2.39
N THR A 43 0.14 -22.14 2.99
CA THR A 43 0.39 -23.38 2.25
C THR A 43 -0.83 -23.81 1.43
N GLU A 44 -2.03 -23.68 1.98
CA GLU A 44 -3.28 -24.01 1.27
C GLU A 44 -3.51 -23.08 0.10
N HIS A 45 -3.38 -21.77 0.29
CA HIS A 45 -3.54 -20.79 -0.78
C HIS A 45 -2.51 -21.00 -1.90
N LEU A 46 -1.25 -21.27 -1.54
CA LEU A 46 -0.20 -21.56 -2.53
C LEU A 46 -0.49 -22.85 -3.29
N ALA A 47 -0.88 -23.93 -2.59
CA ALA A 47 -1.23 -25.20 -3.24
C ALA A 47 -2.44 -25.06 -4.16
N GLU A 48 -3.44 -24.27 -3.77
CA GLU A 48 -4.61 -23.98 -4.58
C GLU A 48 -4.25 -23.18 -5.84
N ALA A 49 -3.49 -22.08 -5.70
CA ALA A 49 -3.07 -21.24 -6.82
C ALA A 49 -2.21 -22.04 -7.82
N VAL A 50 -1.20 -22.77 -7.33
CA VAL A 50 -0.34 -23.61 -8.17
C VAL A 50 -1.10 -24.77 -8.77
N GLY A 51 -1.99 -25.43 -8.01
CA GLY A 51 -2.80 -26.54 -8.50
C GLY A 51 -3.74 -26.17 -9.65
N ARG A 52 -4.25 -24.92 -9.63
CA ARG A 52 -5.06 -24.36 -10.74
C ARG A 52 -4.20 -24.01 -11.95
N ALA A 53 -2.99 -23.48 -11.75
CA ALA A 53 -2.08 -23.11 -12.82
C ALA A 53 -1.43 -24.31 -13.49
N VAL A 54 -1.17 -25.42 -12.74
CA VAL A 54 -0.38 -26.57 -13.18
C VAL A 54 -1.28 -27.83 -13.22
N PRO A 55 -1.76 -28.24 -14.40
CA PRO A 55 -2.48 -29.49 -14.54
C PRO A 55 -1.66 -30.69 -14.04
N GLU A 56 -2.33 -31.66 -13.43
CA GLU A 56 -1.68 -32.82 -12.81
C GLU A 56 -0.74 -33.55 -13.77
N ALA A 57 -1.16 -33.71 -15.02
CA ALA A 57 -0.40 -34.41 -16.08
C ALA A 57 0.96 -33.79 -16.45
N VAL A 58 1.29 -32.57 -15.92
CA VAL A 58 2.55 -31.88 -16.24
C VAL A 58 3.33 -31.45 -14.98
N ARG A 59 2.89 -31.87 -13.80
CA ARG A 59 3.53 -31.50 -12.52
C ARG A 59 4.96 -32.05 -12.41
N ASP A 60 5.20 -33.24 -12.90
CA ASP A 60 6.51 -33.90 -12.98
C ASP A 60 7.49 -33.19 -13.92
N ARG A 61 6.97 -32.35 -14.83
CA ARG A 61 7.76 -31.57 -15.82
C ARG A 61 8.12 -30.16 -15.32
N VAL A 62 7.69 -29.78 -14.13
CA VAL A 62 8.05 -28.46 -13.56
C VAL A 62 9.52 -28.51 -13.10
N VAL A 63 10.37 -27.72 -13.73
CA VAL A 63 11.82 -27.74 -13.50
C VAL A 63 12.31 -26.66 -12.53
N ALA A 64 11.56 -25.57 -12.33
CA ALA A 64 11.90 -24.50 -11.39
C ALA A 64 10.65 -23.76 -10.92
N VAL A 65 10.71 -23.23 -9.70
CA VAL A 65 9.67 -22.41 -9.09
C VAL A 65 10.29 -21.19 -8.43
N ALA A 66 9.70 -20.02 -8.64
CA ALA A 66 10.05 -18.82 -7.90
C ALA A 66 8.77 -18.07 -7.46
N GLY A 67 8.85 -17.35 -6.36
CA GLY A 67 7.73 -16.55 -5.86
C GLY A 67 8.18 -15.26 -5.20
N GLY A 68 7.43 -14.18 -5.49
CA GLY A 68 7.44 -12.92 -4.77
C GLY A 68 6.35 -12.92 -3.73
N PHE A 69 6.67 -12.52 -2.50
CA PHE A 69 5.75 -12.56 -1.37
C PHE A 69 5.70 -11.22 -0.65
N ALA A 70 4.51 -10.66 -0.50
CA ALA A 70 4.29 -9.58 0.43
C ALA A 70 4.73 -10.00 1.84
N GLY A 71 5.43 -9.12 2.54
CA GLY A 71 5.97 -9.41 3.86
C GLY A 71 7.25 -10.25 3.89
N ALA A 72 7.77 -10.71 2.73
CA ALA A 72 9.11 -11.24 2.62
C ALA A 72 10.05 -10.12 2.17
N THR A 73 11.11 -9.87 2.92
CA THR A 73 12.15 -8.91 2.54
C THR A 73 13.44 -9.64 2.14
N GLY A 74 14.26 -8.97 1.31
CA GLY A 74 15.57 -9.50 0.91
C GLY A 74 16.67 -9.28 1.94
N ALA A 75 16.38 -8.63 3.08
CA ALA A 75 17.39 -8.08 3.99
C ALA A 75 18.28 -9.15 4.65
N ALA A 76 17.71 -10.33 4.97
CA ALA A 76 18.47 -11.44 5.55
C ALA A 76 17.86 -12.80 5.18
N ALA A 77 18.69 -13.83 5.16
CA ALA A 77 18.22 -15.19 4.84
C ALA A 77 17.28 -15.77 5.92
N ASP A 78 17.40 -15.31 7.15
CA ASP A 78 16.63 -15.72 8.32
C ASP A 78 15.45 -14.80 8.65
N GLU A 79 15.13 -13.88 7.76
CA GLU A 79 13.98 -12.98 7.90
C GLU A 79 12.68 -13.80 8.00
N PRO A 80 11.79 -13.48 8.98
CA PRO A 80 10.60 -14.30 9.28
C PRO A 80 9.68 -14.53 8.09
N GLY A 81 9.38 -13.47 7.31
CA GLY A 81 8.48 -13.60 6.15
C GLY A 81 9.09 -14.49 5.07
N ARG A 82 10.38 -14.35 4.79
CA ARG A 82 11.09 -15.20 3.82
C ARG A 82 11.11 -16.68 4.26
N ARG A 83 11.35 -16.95 5.56
CA ARG A 83 11.30 -18.31 6.10
C ARG A 83 9.89 -18.91 6.00
N ASN A 84 8.87 -18.14 6.35
CA ASN A 84 7.47 -18.57 6.27
C ASN A 84 7.07 -18.87 4.82
N ALA A 85 7.42 -17.96 3.89
CA ALA A 85 7.16 -18.15 2.46
C ALA A 85 7.85 -19.41 1.91
N LEU A 86 9.13 -19.60 2.23
CA LEU A 86 9.87 -20.78 1.80
C LEU A 86 9.28 -22.09 2.36
N ALA A 87 8.95 -22.11 3.65
CA ALA A 87 8.33 -23.26 4.30
C ALA A 87 6.97 -23.57 3.68
N ALA A 88 6.11 -22.57 3.51
CA ALA A 88 4.77 -22.75 2.95
C ALA A 88 4.83 -23.18 1.47
N LEU A 89 5.68 -22.56 0.65
CA LEU A 89 5.83 -22.93 -0.75
C LEU A 89 6.38 -24.33 -0.92
N THR A 90 7.41 -24.70 -0.15
CA THR A 90 7.96 -26.06 -0.18
C THR A 90 6.90 -27.10 0.21
N ALA A 91 6.08 -26.83 1.24
CA ALA A 91 5.02 -27.71 1.65
C ALA A 91 3.92 -27.82 0.58
N ALA A 92 3.54 -26.72 -0.06
CA ALA A 92 2.55 -26.69 -1.14
C ALA A 92 3.01 -27.51 -2.35
N LEU A 93 4.27 -27.36 -2.78
CA LEU A 93 4.84 -28.12 -3.90
C LEU A 93 4.88 -29.63 -3.60
N ARG A 94 5.30 -30.02 -2.40
CA ARG A 94 5.27 -31.42 -1.97
C ARG A 94 3.86 -32.01 -2.00
N ARG A 95 2.85 -31.26 -1.51
CA ARG A 95 1.44 -31.68 -1.55
C ARG A 95 0.93 -31.92 -2.96
N LEU A 96 1.44 -31.17 -3.95
CA LEU A 96 1.09 -31.28 -5.35
C LEU A 96 1.93 -32.32 -6.12
N GLY A 97 2.93 -32.94 -5.48
CA GLY A 97 3.85 -33.86 -6.15
C GLY A 97 4.79 -33.18 -7.14
N ILE A 98 5.08 -31.87 -6.94
CA ILE A 98 6.01 -31.11 -7.77
C ILE A 98 7.40 -31.14 -7.15
N ASP A 99 8.36 -31.78 -7.83
CA ASP A 99 9.76 -31.85 -7.43
C ASP A 99 10.62 -30.98 -8.37
N ALA A 100 10.64 -29.69 -8.13
CA ALA A 100 11.41 -28.69 -8.91
C ALA A 100 12.66 -28.18 -8.18
N GLY A 101 13.10 -28.91 -7.14
CA GLY A 101 14.20 -28.51 -6.27
C GLY A 101 13.80 -27.36 -5.34
N LEU A 102 14.83 -26.67 -4.78
CA LEU A 102 14.58 -25.56 -3.84
C LEU A 102 13.98 -24.36 -4.59
N PRO A 103 12.77 -23.89 -4.21
CA PRO A 103 12.17 -22.73 -4.85
C PRO A 103 12.91 -21.43 -4.49
N VAL A 104 12.92 -20.47 -5.42
CA VAL A 104 13.45 -19.12 -5.18
C VAL A 104 12.35 -18.29 -4.52
N VAL A 105 12.66 -17.64 -3.39
CA VAL A 105 11.75 -16.77 -2.66
C VAL A 105 12.36 -15.39 -2.53
N GLY A 106 11.58 -14.36 -2.88
CA GLY A 106 11.92 -12.95 -2.74
C GLY A 106 10.69 -12.14 -2.31
N SER A 107 10.82 -10.82 -2.26
CA SER A 107 9.67 -9.95 -2.05
C SER A 107 8.80 -9.88 -3.31
N ASP A 108 7.52 -9.53 -3.14
CA ASP A 108 6.61 -9.23 -4.25
C ASP A 108 7.11 -8.05 -5.10
N ILE A 109 7.79 -7.09 -4.48
CA ILE A 109 8.39 -5.94 -5.16
C ILE A 109 9.57 -6.37 -6.05
N GLU A 110 10.44 -7.27 -5.57
CA GLU A 110 11.53 -7.84 -6.38
C GLU A 110 10.98 -8.61 -7.59
N ALA A 111 9.91 -9.37 -7.39
CA ALA A 111 9.24 -10.07 -8.48
C ALA A 111 8.57 -9.11 -9.47
N ALA A 112 7.90 -8.06 -8.99
CA ALA A 112 7.33 -7.03 -9.85
C ALA A 112 8.42 -6.32 -10.66
N PHE A 113 9.53 -5.94 -10.03
CA PHE A 113 10.68 -5.33 -10.71
C PHE A 113 11.24 -6.22 -11.82
N ALA A 114 11.41 -7.50 -11.54
CA ALA A 114 11.89 -8.48 -12.52
C ALA A 114 10.91 -8.73 -13.67
N SER A 115 9.64 -8.29 -13.55
CA SER A 115 8.63 -8.36 -14.63
C SER A 115 8.86 -7.34 -15.75
N ALA A 116 9.68 -6.31 -15.52
CA ALA A 116 9.98 -5.30 -16.52
C ALA A 116 10.73 -5.89 -17.72
N PRO A 117 10.58 -5.28 -18.93
CA PRO A 117 11.26 -5.75 -20.14
C PRO A 117 12.77 -5.88 -19.95
N GLY A 118 13.31 -7.04 -20.34
CA GLY A 118 14.74 -7.36 -20.20
C GLY A 118 15.15 -7.87 -18.83
N THR A 119 14.23 -8.02 -17.88
CA THR A 119 14.48 -8.50 -16.51
C THR A 119 15.68 -7.79 -15.89
N PRO A 120 15.59 -6.48 -15.66
CA PRO A 120 16.74 -5.67 -15.24
C PRO A 120 17.35 -6.18 -13.92
N ALA A 121 18.66 -5.96 -13.76
CA ALA A 121 19.34 -6.27 -12.51
C ALA A 121 19.25 -5.12 -11.50
N ASP A 122 19.28 -3.89 -11.99
CA ASP A 122 19.40 -2.69 -11.18
C ASP A 122 18.34 -1.66 -11.59
N GLY A 123 17.90 -0.83 -10.63
CA GLY A 123 16.94 0.25 -10.85
C GLY A 123 16.08 0.50 -9.62
N LEU A 124 14.92 1.07 -9.85
CA LEU A 124 13.96 1.44 -8.82
C LEU A 124 12.64 0.72 -9.03
N ALA A 125 12.02 0.26 -7.96
CA ALA A 125 10.66 -0.26 -7.95
C ALA A 125 9.77 0.71 -7.16
N LEU A 126 8.53 0.92 -7.66
CA LEU A 126 7.49 1.69 -6.98
C LEU A 126 6.19 0.89 -6.97
N VAL A 127 5.63 0.70 -5.82
CA VAL A 127 4.30 0.11 -5.64
C VAL A 127 3.35 1.20 -5.17
N ALA A 128 2.21 1.36 -5.86
CA ALA A 128 1.13 2.25 -5.44
C ALA A 128 -0.22 1.56 -5.65
N GLY A 129 -0.73 1.00 -4.58
CA GLY A 129 -2.00 0.30 -4.48
C GLY A 129 -2.76 0.74 -3.24
N THR A 130 -3.21 -0.21 -2.42
CA THR A 130 -3.80 0.07 -1.10
C THR A 130 -2.82 0.80 -0.19
N GLY A 131 -1.54 0.38 -0.18
CA GLY A 131 -0.39 1.06 0.39
C GLY A 131 0.55 1.58 -0.69
N ALA A 132 1.67 2.21 -0.29
CA ALA A 132 2.72 2.70 -1.17
C ALA A 132 4.11 2.41 -0.60
N VAL A 133 5.06 2.10 -1.48
CA VAL A 133 6.46 1.85 -1.10
C VAL A 133 7.36 1.97 -2.33
N ALA A 134 8.55 2.49 -2.16
CA ALA A 134 9.59 2.46 -3.19
C ALA A 134 10.84 1.70 -2.69
N MET A 135 11.53 1.05 -3.61
CA MET A 135 12.68 0.22 -3.31
C MET A 135 13.77 0.39 -4.35
N ARG A 136 15.02 0.54 -3.90
CA ARG A 136 16.17 0.39 -4.77
C ARG A 136 16.51 -1.09 -4.93
N ILE A 137 16.62 -1.50 -6.17
CA ILE A 137 17.01 -2.86 -6.54
C ILE A 137 18.45 -2.83 -7.04
N THR A 138 19.28 -3.74 -6.54
CA THR A 138 20.64 -3.97 -7.00
C THR A 138 20.84 -5.48 -7.12
N ASP A 139 21.32 -5.93 -8.25
CA ASP A 139 21.47 -7.36 -8.57
C ASP A 139 20.18 -8.18 -8.29
N ARG A 140 19.02 -7.60 -8.69
CA ARG A 140 17.66 -8.15 -8.51
C ARG A 140 17.26 -8.33 -7.04
N ARG A 141 17.90 -7.61 -6.11
CA ARG A 141 17.60 -7.63 -4.67
C ARG A 141 17.29 -6.24 -4.16
N GLY A 142 16.33 -6.16 -3.30
CA GLY A 142 16.02 -4.93 -2.58
C GLY A 142 17.16 -4.56 -1.63
N THR A 143 17.71 -3.35 -1.77
CA THR A 143 18.83 -2.86 -0.97
C THR A 143 18.48 -1.67 -0.11
N VAL A 144 17.56 -0.83 -0.55
CA VAL A 144 17.03 0.31 0.22
C VAL A 144 15.52 0.37 0.02
N THR A 145 14.79 0.55 1.10
CA THR A 145 13.33 0.74 1.07
C THR A 145 13.01 2.12 1.61
N VAL A 146 12.08 2.81 0.97
CA VAL A 146 11.55 4.11 1.39
C VAL A 146 10.03 3.99 1.43
N ASP A 147 9.44 4.42 2.55
CA ASP A 147 8.03 4.26 2.86
C ASP A 147 7.62 2.76 2.99
N GLY A 148 6.34 2.44 2.93
CA GLY A 148 5.85 1.09 3.24
C GLY A 148 5.70 0.84 4.74
N ASP A 149 5.73 1.91 5.56
CA ASP A 149 5.62 1.85 7.02
C ASP A 149 4.17 1.62 7.49
N GLY A 150 3.28 1.40 6.55
CA GLY A 150 1.86 1.13 6.79
C GLY A 150 1.02 2.39 7.00
N TRP A 151 -0.28 2.21 7.02
CA TRP A 151 -1.29 3.28 6.99
C TRP A 151 -1.15 4.35 8.10
N LEU A 152 -0.52 4.02 9.22
CA LEU A 152 -0.38 4.95 10.35
C LEU A 152 0.82 5.89 10.20
N LEU A 153 1.94 5.39 9.69
CA LEU A 153 3.23 6.09 9.70
C LEU A 153 3.74 6.42 8.29
N GLY A 154 3.19 5.79 7.24
CA GLY A 154 3.60 5.92 5.86
C GLY A 154 2.46 5.66 4.89
N ASP A 155 2.73 4.90 3.82
CA ASP A 155 1.83 4.67 2.69
C ASP A 155 1.42 5.98 2.00
N ASP A 156 2.31 6.96 1.94
CA ASP A 156 2.02 8.28 1.40
C ASP A 156 1.75 8.23 -0.12
N GLY A 157 0.66 8.88 -0.56
CA GLY A 157 0.20 8.84 -1.95
C GLY A 157 -0.56 7.57 -2.34
N SER A 158 -0.74 6.61 -1.42
CA SER A 158 -1.49 5.36 -1.64
C SER A 158 -3.00 5.55 -1.74
N GLY A 159 -3.71 4.47 -2.10
CA GLY A 159 -5.18 4.44 -2.07
C GLY A 159 -5.75 4.72 -0.69
N PHE A 160 -5.11 4.21 0.38
CA PHE A 160 -5.47 4.57 1.75
C PHE A 160 -5.30 6.06 2.00
N TRP A 161 -4.15 6.63 1.63
CA TRP A 161 -3.86 8.06 1.80
C TRP A 161 -4.91 8.93 1.07
N ILE A 162 -5.22 8.59 -0.20
CA ILE A 162 -6.25 9.27 -1.02
C ILE A 162 -7.62 9.18 -0.35
N GLY A 163 -8.03 7.98 0.08
CA GLY A 163 -9.33 7.76 0.73
C GLY A 163 -9.44 8.50 2.07
N ARG A 164 -8.36 8.53 2.87
CA ARG A 164 -8.27 9.33 4.09
C ARG A 164 -8.39 10.83 3.79
N ALA A 165 -7.72 11.30 2.73
CA ALA A 165 -7.80 12.70 2.29
C ALA A 165 -9.23 13.07 1.88
N ALA A 166 -9.96 12.19 1.19
CA ALA A 166 -11.37 12.39 0.83
C ALA A 166 -12.27 12.56 2.07
N VAL A 167 -12.13 11.69 3.07
CA VAL A 167 -12.89 11.82 4.34
C VAL A 167 -12.55 13.13 5.05
N ARG A 168 -11.27 13.50 5.09
CA ARG A 168 -10.83 14.78 5.67
C ARG A 168 -11.41 15.98 4.92
N ALA A 169 -11.45 15.94 3.59
CA ALA A 169 -12.05 17.00 2.77
C ALA A 169 -13.56 17.14 3.05
N ALA A 170 -14.29 16.03 3.10
CA ALA A 170 -15.70 15.99 3.46
C ALA A 170 -15.98 16.58 4.85
N LEU A 171 -15.21 16.19 5.85
CA LEU A 171 -15.31 16.74 7.21
C LEU A 171 -14.96 18.23 7.28
N ARG A 172 -13.93 18.67 6.56
CA ARG A 172 -13.54 20.10 6.53
C ARG A 172 -14.62 20.96 5.86
N MET A 173 -15.29 20.46 4.80
CA MET A 173 -16.45 21.13 4.21
C MET A 173 -17.59 21.19 5.23
N ALA A 174 -17.89 20.10 5.93
CA ALA A 174 -18.96 20.05 6.93
C ALA A 174 -18.74 21.00 8.11
N ASP A 175 -17.51 21.24 8.53
CA ASP A 175 -17.19 22.17 9.62
C ASP A 175 -16.88 23.61 9.16
N GLY A 176 -17.02 23.90 7.86
CA GLY A 176 -16.84 25.22 7.28
C GLY A 176 -15.38 25.65 7.09
N ARG A 177 -14.40 24.75 7.24
CA ARG A 177 -12.97 25.04 7.03
C ARG A 177 -12.46 24.61 5.65
N GLY A 178 -13.24 23.84 4.89
CA GLY A 178 -12.88 23.34 3.56
C GLY A 178 -13.67 23.98 2.45
N ALA A 179 -13.13 23.94 1.24
CA ALA A 179 -13.84 24.34 0.03
C ALA A 179 -15.02 23.39 -0.25
N PRO A 180 -16.05 23.85 -0.97
CA PRO A 180 -17.10 22.98 -1.48
C PRO A 180 -16.51 21.85 -2.34
N THR A 181 -17.01 20.63 -2.14
CA THR A 181 -16.57 19.44 -2.88
C THR A 181 -17.69 18.41 -2.96
N VAL A 182 -17.81 17.74 -4.10
CA VAL A 182 -18.73 16.61 -4.27
C VAL A 182 -18.35 15.40 -3.43
N LEU A 183 -17.12 15.38 -2.91
CA LEU A 183 -16.65 14.31 -2.03
C LEU A 183 -17.47 14.23 -0.73
N ALA A 184 -18.01 15.33 -0.23
CA ALA A 184 -18.85 15.29 0.96
C ALA A 184 -20.12 14.46 0.73
N GLU A 185 -20.73 14.56 -0.44
CA GLU A 185 -21.90 13.76 -0.80
C GLU A 185 -21.52 12.31 -1.11
N THR A 186 -20.52 12.08 -1.96
CA THR A 186 -20.15 10.74 -2.44
C THR A 186 -19.57 9.86 -1.32
N VAL A 187 -18.67 10.41 -0.50
CA VAL A 187 -18.10 9.72 0.68
C VAL A 187 -19.18 9.48 1.73
N GLY A 188 -20.05 10.47 1.99
CA GLY A 188 -21.16 10.30 2.93
C GLY A 188 -22.10 9.18 2.52
N ARG A 189 -22.48 9.13 1.25
CA ARG A 189 -23.34 8.07 0.70
C ARG A 189 -22.67 6.68 0.79
N GLU A 190 -21.42 6.58 0.42
CA GLU A 190 -20.65 5.32 0.49
C GLU A 190 -20.53 4.79 1.94
N LEU A 191 -20.45 5.69 2.91
CA LEU A 191 -20.36 5.37 4.33
C LEU A 191 -21.73 5.31 5.03
N GLY A 192 -22.86 5.37 4.27
CA GLY A 192 -24.19 5.18 4.80
C GLY A 192 -24.73 6.37 5.60
N VAL A 193 -24.24 7.58 5.36
CA VAL A 193 -24.82 8.79 5.95
C VAL A 193 -26.25 8.97 5.41
N PRO A 194 -27.27 9.22 6.26
CA PRO A 194 -28.65 9.45 5.83
C PRO A 194 -28.77 10.56 4.79
N GLY A 195 -29.62 10.35 3.79
CA GLY A 195 -29.77 11.25 2.65
C GLY A 195 -30.17 12.69 3.02
N ASP A 196 -30.93 12.87 4.09
CA ASP A 196 -31.31 14.17 4.64
C ASP A 196 -30.15 14.94 5.29
N ALA A 197 -29.09 14.23 5.68
CA ALA A 197 -27.87 14.85 6.22
C ALA A 197 -26.83 15.17 5.13
N LEU A 198 -26.97 14.65 3.91
CA LEU A 198 -26.03 14.87 2.81
C LEU A 198 -26.12 16.30 2.24
N PRO A 199 -25.05 16.85 1.65
CA PRO A 199 -25.14 18.06 0.85
C PRO A 199 -26.16 17.90 -0.28
N GLY A 200 -27.13 18.80 -0.39
CA GLY A 200 -28.21 18.72 -1.42
C GLY A 200 -29.36 17.76 -1.10
N GLY A 201 -29.45 17.25 0.12
CA GLY A 201 -30.37 16.19 0.56
C GLY A 201 -31.88 16.47 0.48
N ALA A 202 -32.32 17.63 0.00
CA ALA A 202 -33.71 17.92 -0.24
C ALA A 202 -34.10 18.04 -1.73
N ALA A 203 -33.14 18.00 -2.67
CA ALA A 203 -33.38 18.33 -4.09
C ALA A 203 -33.05 17.23 -5.10
N ALA A 204 -32.48 16.12 -4.72
CA ALA A 204 -32.01 15.09 -5.68
C ALA A 204 -32.81 13.78 -5.57
N GLY A 205 -34.10 13.81 -5.90
CA GLY A 205 -34.83 12.65 -6.36
C GLY A 205 -34.55 12.32 -7.83
N GLY A 206 -33.28 12.34 -8.26
CA GLY A 206 -32.85 12.07 -9.64
C GLY A 206 -31.82 10.96 -9.68
N ALA A 207 -32.10 9.91 -10.40
CA ALA A 207 -31.34 8.68 -10.60
C ALA A 207 -29.83 8.87 -10.71
N VAL A 208 -29.08 8.34 -9.74
CA VAL A 208 -27.67 8.08 -9.91
C VAL A 208 -27.47 6.58 -9.97
N HIS A 209 -26.93 6.13 -11.11
CA HIS A 209 -26.53 4.76 -11.38
C HIS A 209 -25.74 4.19 -10.20
N ARG A 210 -26.26 3.11 -9.64
CA ARG A 210 -25.46 2.25 -8.74
C ARG A 210 -24.35 1.63 -9.57
N LEU A 211 -23.14 2.01 -9.28
CA LEU A 211 -21.98 1.26 -9.75
C LEU A 211 -21.95 -0.06 -8.97
N SER A 212 -22.23 -1.15 -9.65
CA SER A 212 -22.05 -2.49 -9.11
C SER A 212 -20.58 -2.76 -8.85
N PRO A 213 -20.23 -3.44 -7.75
CA PRO A 213 -18.83 -3.67 -7.37
C PRO A 213 -18.09 -4.73 -8.20
N ASP A 214 -18.65 -5.19 -9.33
CA ASP A 214 -18.09 -6.28 -10.14
C ASP A 214 -17.75 -5.84 -11.56
N VAL A 215 -16.77 -4.95 -11.73
CA VAL A 215 -16.07 -4.80 -13.01
C VAL A 215 -14.58 -4.70 -12.78
N VAL A 216 -13.94 -5.85 -12.74
CA VAL A 216 -12.53 -6.01 -13.03
C VAL A 216 -12.41 -6.02 -14.56
N PRO A 217 -11.61 -5.18 -15.20
CA PRO A 217 -11.35 -5.29 -16.62
C PRO A 217 -10.51 -6.53 -16.88
N GLY A 218 -11.14 -7.59 -17.40
CA GLY A 218 -10.47 -8.71 -18.03
C GLY A 218 -10.00 -8.31 -19.42
N GLY A 219 -8.80 -8.78 -19.76
CA GLY A 219 -8.08 -8.47 -21.00
C GLY A 219 -8.88 -8.73 -22.28
N ALA A 220 -8.57 -7.91 -23.24
CA ALA A 220 -9.01 -8.01 -24.62
C ALA A 220 -8.46 -9.26 -25.28
N GLU A 221 -9.33 -10.11 -25.79
CA GLU A 221 -9.02 -10.99 -26.92
C GLU A 221 -9.96 -10.67 -28.06
N GLY A 222 -9.37 -10.27 -29.17
CA GLY A 222 -10.05 -10.10 -30.43
C GLY A 222 -10.27 -11.43 -31.13
N ALA A 223 -11.42 -11.57 -31.73
CA ALA A 223 -11.61 -12.38 -32.93
C ALA A 223 -12.84 -11.88 -33.68
N SER A 224 -12.60 -11.56 -34.89
CA SER A 224 -13.54 -11.29 -35.98
C SER A 224 -14.36 -12.52 -36.35
N ASP A 225 -15.55 -12.30 -36.75
CA ASP A 225 -16.14 -12.63 -38.05
C ASP A 225 -17.51 -13.32 -38.05
N ASP A 226 -18.40 -12.64 -38.70
CA ASP A 226 -19.42 -13.02 -39.70
C ASP A 226 -20.50 -14.07 -39.40
N GLY A 227 -21.74 -13.64 -39.63
CA GLY A 227 -22.71 -14.51 -40.33
C GLY A 227 -24.04 -14.81 -39.66
N ARG A 228 -25.02 -13.88 -39.84
CA ARG A 228 -26.41 -14.17 -40.26
C ARG A 228 -27.33 -15.15 -39.51
N HIS A 229 -28.47 -14.55 -39.14
CA HIS A 229 -29.85 -15.08 -39.23
C HIS A 229 -30.22 -16.39 -38.51
N GLU A 230 -31.14 -16.34 -37.54
CA GLU A 230 -32.55 -16.65 -37.75
C GLU A 230 -33.33 -16.68 -36.43
N ALA A 231 -34.44 -16.00 -36.44
CA ALA A 231 -35.44 -16.02 -35.39
C ALA A 231 -36.39 -17.18 -35.57
N VAL A 232 -36.76 -17.94 -34.52
CA VAL A 232 -38.01 -18.71 -34.45
C VAL A 232 -38.46 -18.87 -32.99
N PRO A 233 -39.78 -18.88 -32.70
CA PRO A 233 -40.42 -18.52 -31.45
C PRO A 233 -40.76 -19.70 -30.52
N PRO A 234 -41.50 -19.46 -29.39
CA PRO A 234 -41.63 -20.39 -28.27
C PRO A 234 -42.69 -21.46 -28.46
N VAL A 235 -42.47 -22.63 -27.90
CA VAL A 235 -43.47 -23.71 -27.79
C VAL A 235 -43.85 -23.98 -26.34
N THR A 236 -45.11 -23.84 -26.09
CA THR A 236 -45.94 -24.15 -24.92
C THR A 236 -45.93 -25.66 -24.55
N GLY A 237 -46.17 -25.92 -23.23
CA GLY A 237 -46.29 -27.23 -22.58
C GLY A 237 -47.40 -28.15 -23.14
N PRO A 238 -47.85 -29.23 -22.48
CA PRO A 238 -48.30 -29.36 -21.09
C PRO A 238 -48.02 -30.75 -20.44
N GLY A 239 -48.08 -30.86 -19.13
CA GLY A 239 -49.18 -31.46 -18.34
C GLY A 239 -49.09 -32.93 -17.91
N HIS A 240 -49.36 -33.10 -16.60
CA HIS A 240 -49.96 -34.27 -15.90
C HIS A 240 -49.09 -35.50 -15.62
N SER A 241 -49.07 -36.08 -14.47
CA SER A 241 -49.91 -36.48 -13.36
C SER A 241 -49.16 -37.62 -12.63
N GLY A 242 -49.06 -37.67 -11.34
CA GLY A 242 -50.00 -38.33 -10.46
C GLY A 242 -49.40 -39.49 -9.72
N GLY A 243 -49.65 -39.61 -8.41
CA GLY A 243 -49.75 -40.83 -7.64
C GLY A 243 -48.62 -41.05 -6.61
N ALA A 244 -48.80 -40.81 -5.35
CA ALA A 244 -49.58 -41.44 -4.28
C ALA A 244 -48.86 -42.61 -3.55
N GLY A 245 -48.78 -42.48 -2.22
CA GLY A 245 -48.76 -43.58 -1.24
C GLY A 245 -47.37 -43.83 -0.62
N GLY A 246 -47.17 -43.91 0.64
CA GLY A 246 -47.92 -44.07 1.83
C GLY A 246 -46.96 -44.36 2.99
N ALA A 247 -47.32 -43.83 4.11
CA ALA A 247 -47.38 -44.32 5.46
C ALA A 247 -46.15 -44.95 6.15
N GLY A 248 -45.86 -44.42 7.34
CA GLY A 248 -45.83 -45.23 8.53
C GLY A 248 -44.62 -45.08 9.46
N GLY A 249 -44.88 -44.56 10.67
CA GLY A 249 -44.22 -45.10 11.85
C GLY A 249 -43.37 -44.15 12.72
N ARG A 250 -43.98 -43.49 13.67
CA ARG A 250 -43.38 -43.13 14.97
C ARG A 250 -43.55 -44.33 15.92
N PRO A 251 -42.74 -44.48 17.06
CA PRO A 251 -42.87 -43.60 18.21
C PRO A 251 -41.62 -43.43 19.15
N ALA A 252 -41.80 -42.43 20.03
CA ALA A 252 -41.45 -42.34 21.46
C ALA A 252 -40.00 -42.12 21.93
N GLY A 253 -39.85 -40.98 22.67
CA GLY A 253 -38.72 -40.67 23.53
C GLY A 253 -38.74 -41.38 24.90
N PRO A 254 -37.87 -41.05 25.89
CA PRO A 254 -37.98 -39.80 26.69
C PRO A 254 -36.64 -39.13 27.10
N GLY A 255 -36.75 -37.84 27.58
CA GLY A 255 -35.68 -37.14 28.26
C GLY A 255 -35.55 -37.54 29.76
N PRO A 256 -34.96 -36.73 30.67
CA PRO A 256 -34.31 -35.43 30.59
C PRO A 256 -32.98 -35.32 31.37
N SER A 257 -32.35 -34.12 31.39
CA SER A 257 -31.60 -33.49 32.45
C SER A 257 -30.16 -33.03 32.14
N GLY A 258 -29.88 -31.77 32.51
CA GLY A 258 -28.51 -31.29 32.67
C GLY A 258 -28.30 -29.85 32.24
N ALA A 259 -28.59 -28.93 33.15
CA ALA A 259 -28.25 -27.51 33.03
C ALA A 259 -26.72 -27.30 33.00
N GLY A 260 -26.24 -26.59 32.02
CA GLY A 260 -24.88 -26.06 31.98
C GLY A 260 -24.86 -24.70 31.25
N ARG A 261 -24.76 -23.66 32.06
CA ARG A 261 -24.51 -22.29 31.59
C ARG A 261 -23.23 -22.28 30.77
N ARG A 262 -23.28 -21.78 29.54
CA ARG A 262 -22.11 -21.36 28.79
C ARG A 262 -22.15 -19.83 28.67
N GLU A 263 -21.20 -19.24 29.33
CA GLU A 263 -20.81 -17.83 29.16
C GLU A 263 -20.34 -17.62 27.73
N SER A 264 -20.89 -16.58 27.10
CA SER A 264 -20.46 -16.09 25.81
C SER A 264 -19.17 -15.30 25.98
N ALA A 265 -18.04 -15.86 25.56
CA ALA A 265 -16.80 -15.11 25.37
C ALA A 265 -16.89 -14.32 24.06
N GLY A 266 -16.76 -13.00 24.16
CA GLY A 266 -16.62 -12.09 23.03
C GLY A 266 -15.26 -12.26 22.35
N PRO A 267 -15.09 -11.80 21.11
CA PRO A 267 -13.84 -11.97 20.40
C PRO A 267 -12.75 -11.03 20.94
N GLU A 268 -11.66 -11.62 21.35
CA GLU A 268 -10.43 -10.93 21.71
C GLU A 268 -9.87 -10.17 20.51
N GLN A 269 -9.60 -8.88 20.74
CA GLN A 269 -8.83 -8.04 19.85
C GLN A 269 -7.37 -8.45 19.93
N SER A 270 -6.86 -9.13 18.90
CA SER A 270 -5.42 -9.33 18.72
C SER A 270 -4.78 -8.06 18.14
N GLY A 271 -4.35 -7.17 19.03
CA GLY A 271 -3.43 -6.10 18.70
C GLY A 271 -2.04 -6.67 18.47
N VAL A 272 -1.55 -6.63 17.23
CA VAL A 272 -0.16 -6.95 16.91
C VAL A 272 0.68 -5.73 17.24
N GLY A 273 1.28 -5.72 18.45
CA GLY A 273 2.25 -4.73 18.85
C GLY A 273 3.62 -5.05 18.25
N TRP A 274 4.15 -4.12 17.47
CA TRP A 274 5.55 -4.08 17.08
C TRP A 274 6.39 -3.69 18.28
N ARG A 275 7.27 -4.59 18.73
CA ARG A 275 8.31 -4.26 19.71
C ARG A 275 9.54 -3.76 18.95
N SER A 276 9.79 -2.46 19.01
CA SER A 276 11.09 -1.88 18.68
C SER A 276 12.08 -2.17 19.79
N LEU A 277 13.19 -2.80 19.48
CA LEU A 277 14.34 -2.95 20.37
C LEU A 277 15.10 -1.62 20.39
N GLY A 278 14.97 -0.87 21.49
CA GLY A 278 15.85 0.26 21.79
C GLY A 278 17.07 -0.22 22.59
N PRO A 279 18.18 0.54 22.62
CA PRO A 279 19.44 0.10 23.21
C PRO A 279 19.40 0.14 24.74
N GLU A 280 19.89 -0.94 25.37
CA GLU A 280 20.10 -1.05 26.80
C GLU A 280 21.16 -0.06 27.28
N GLN A 281 20.78 0.79 28.24
CA GLN A 281 21.73 1.49 29.09
C GLN A 281 21.96 0.71 30.38
N SER A 282 23.24 0.42 30.63
CA SER A 282 23.79 -0.18 31.83
C SER A 282 23.68 0.75 33.04
N GLY A 283 23.23 0.23 34.19
CA GLY A 283 23.33 0.89 35.48
C GLY A 283 23.22 -0.13 36.60
N GLY A 284 24.31 -0.27 37.37
CA GLY A 284 24.63 -1.36 38.28
C GLY A 284 24.09 -1.22 39.69
N THR A 285 24.59 -2.14 40.50
CA THR A 285 24.67 -2.40 41.99
C THR A 285 23.78 -3.59 42.40
N GLY A 286 24.22 -4.64 43.07
CA GLY A 286 25.37 -4.96 43.84
C GLY A 286 24.99 -6.15 44.75
N VAL A 287 25.98 -6.98 45.07
CA VAL A 287 26.21 -7.78 46.31
C VAL A 287 25.59 -9.19 46.46
N ALA A 288 26.52 -10.11 46.52
CA ALA A 288 26.85 -11.23 47.45
C ALA A 288 26.46 -12.68 47.09
N GLY A 289 27.49 -13.53 46.95
CA GLY A 289 27.71 -14.68 47.80
C GLY A 289 27.74 -16.04 47.13
N GLY A 290 28.92 -16.70 47.12
CA GLY A 290 29.00 -18.16 47.15
C GLY A 290 29.82 -18.87 46.08
N ARG A 291 31.11 -19.09 46.30
CA ARG A 291 32.03 -20.12 45.77
C ARG A 291 31.80 -21.46 46.48
N PRO A 292 32.45 -22.64 46.13
CA PRO A 292 33.61 -22.86 45.22
C PRO A 292 33.59 -24.20 44.41
N SER A 293 34.64 -24.40 43.67
CA SER A 293 35.41 -25.64 43.36
C SER A 293 35.60 -25.96 41.88
N GLY A 294 36.86 -25.80 41.40
CA GLY A 294 37.42 -26.36 40.18
C GLY A 294 37.96 -27.79 40.42
N PRO A 295 38.95 -28.37 39.71
CA PRO A 295 39.86 -27.83 38.69
C PRO A 295 40.10 -28.74 37.46
N GLY A 296 40.97 -28.33 36.52
CA GLY A 296 41.54 -29.24 35.53
C GLY A 296 42.23 -28.55 34.33
N GLN A 297 43.49 -28.37 34.45
CA GLN A 297 44.55 -28.03 33.50
C GLN A 297 44.56 -28.92 32.25
N THR A 298 45.05 -28.47 31.11
CA THR A 298 46.39 -28.39 30.49
C THR A 298 46.17 -28.00 29.02
N GLY A 299 46.97 -27.27 28.25
CA GLY A 299 48.26 -26.77 28.27
C GLY A 299 48.70 -26.43 26.85
N ALA A 300 49.55 -25.43 26.70
CA ALA A 300 50.53 -25.11 25.65
C ALA A 300 50.01 -24.76 24.23
N GLY A 301 50.44 -23.76 23.51
CA GLY A 301 51.57 -22.84 23.60
C GLY A 301 51.75 -22.23 22.20
N GLY A 302 52.26 -21.01 22.10
CA GLY A 302 52.82 -20.48 20.87
C GLY A 302 52.46 -19.05 20.48
N ARG A 303 53.19 -18.11 20.99
CA ARG A 303 53.37 -16.71 20.51
C ARG A 303 54.63 -16.67 19.57
N PRO A 304 55.04 -15.51 19.04
CA PRO A 304 54.45 -14.42 18.25
C PRO A 304 55.34 -14.06 17.05
N PHE A 305 54.90 -13.14 16.16
CA PHE A 305 55.81 -12.26 15.41
C PHE A 305 55.09 -11.03 14.86
N GLY A 306 55.42 -9.85 15.32
CA GLY A 306 55.37 -8.59 14.63
C GLY A 306 56.81 -8.15 14.36
N PRO A 307 57.13 -6.90 13.99
CA PRO A 307 56.46 -5.92 13.11
C PRO A 307 57.42 -5.46 11.97
N GLY A 308 56.90 -4.66 11.04
CA GLY A 308 57.73 -4.04 10.00
C GLY A 308 57.24 -2.64 9.63
N GLN A 309 57.86 -1.63 10.23
CA GLN A 309 57.83 -0.24 9.75
C GLN A 309 58.87 -0.06 8.64
N THR A 310 58.62 0.86 7.72
CA THR A 310 59.48 1.84 7.04
C THR A 310 58.62 2.53 5.96
N GLY A 311 58.54 3.81 5.73
CA GLY A 311 59.32 4.93 6.11
C GLY A 311 59.36 5.91 4.97
N ALA A 312 59.10 7.20 5.28
CA ALA A 312 59.60 8.43 4.62
C ALA A 312 59.13 8.69 3.16
N GLY A 313 58.77 9.84 2.72
CA GLY A 313 58.95 11.22 3.16
C GLY A 313 58.75 12.09 1.92
N GLY A 314 58.38 13.36 2.08
CA GLY A 314 58.49 14.29 0.95
C GLY A 314 57.58 15.53 1.13
N ARG A 315 58.17 16.55 1.71
CA ARG A 315 57.66 17.92 1.84
C ARG A 315 57.79 18.70 0.51
N SER A 316 56.92 19.72 0.31
CA SER A 316 57.20 21.17 0.06
C SER A 316 55.89 21.82 -0.38
N ALA A 317 55.32 22.86 0.25
CA ALA A 317 55.76 24.24 0.49
C ALA A 317 55.79 25.08 -0.78
N GLY A 318 55.01 26.16 -0.74
CA GLY A 318 55.01 27.30 -1.67
C GLY A 318 53.61 27.94 -1.71
N SER A 319 53.18 28.91 -0.94
CA SER A 319 53.49 30.36 -0.74
C SER A 319 53.32 31.20 -2.01
N GLY A 320 52.50 32.21 -1.88
CA GLY A 320 52.43 33.36 -2.78
C GLY A 320 50.99 33.92 -2.80
N GLN A 321 50.57 34.75 -1.99
CA GLN A 321 50.59 36.22 -1.81
C GLN A 321 50.40 36.99 -3.12
N SER A 322 49.37 37.80 -3.04
CA SER A 322 49.30 39.27 -3.12
C SER A 322 48.49 39.88 -4.26
N GLY A 323 47.65 40.77 -3.89
CA GLY A 323 47.50 42.12 -4.30
C GLY A 323 46.28 42.32 -5.20
N GLY A 324 45.46 43.30 -5.07
CA GLY A 324 45.38 44.54 -4.37
C GLY A 324 44.36 45.42 -5.09
N VAL A 325 43.60 46.16 -4.30
CA VAL A 325 43.26 47.58 -4.39
C VAL A 325 42.45 48.14 -5.56
N GLY A 326 41.40 48.90 -5.16
CA GLY A 326 40.75 49.98 -5.92
C GLY A 326 39.26 50.02 -5.65
N ALA A 327 38.67 50.72 -4.74
CA ALA A 327 38.50 52.09 -4.32
C ALA A 327 37.71 52.98 -5.30
N ALA A 328 36.70 53.59 -4.69
CA ALA A 328 35.93 54.79 -5.01
C ALA A 328 34.47 54.52 -5.43
N GLY A 329 33.44 55.09 -4.79
CA GLY A 329 33.27 56.32 -4.05
C GLY A 329 31.98 56.97 -4.51
N GLY A 330 31.18 57.53 -3.57
CA GLY A 330 30.09 58.43 -3.91
C GLY A 330 28.84 58.26 -3.09
N ARG A 331 28.80 58.76 -1.91
CA ARG A 331 28.10 59.95 -1.36
C ARG A 331 26.59 59.96 -1.50
N GLY A 332 25.95 60.03 -0.28
CA GLY A 332 24.55 60.32 -0.01
C GLY A 332 24.20 61.82 -0.20
N PRO A 333 23.10 62.38 0.26
CA PRO A 333 22.83 62.74 1.65
C PRO A 333 21.39 62.46 2.13
N ALA A 334 21.13 62.25 3.35
CA ALA A 334 20.83 63.05 4.55
C ALA A 334 19.65 64.03 4.45
N GLY A 335 18.78 63.93 5.44
CA GLY A 335 17.82 64.96 5.88
C GLY A 335 16.45 64.34 6.16
N SER A 336 15.74 64.54 7.24
CA SER A 336 15.94 65.27 8.47
C SER A 336 14.79 64.89 9.41
N GLU A 337 15.09 64.85 10.70
CA GLU A 337 14.18 64.80 11.82
C GLU A 337 13.11 65.90 11.82
N GLN A 338 11.93 65.59 12.37
CA GLN A 338 11.31 66.56 13.28
C GLN A 338 10.36 65.84 14.28
N SER A 339 10.75 65.99 15.50
CA SER A 339 10.02 65.80 16.75
C SER A 339 8.95 66.87 16.96
N GLY A 340 7.82 66.53 17.51
CA GLY A 340 6.81 67.46 18.01
C GLY A 340 6.06 66.89 19.21
N ARG A 341 6.40 67.41 20.36
CA ARG A 341 5.82 67.10 21.68
C ARG A 341 4.50 67.83 21.93
N ALA A 342 3.63 67.13 22.69
CA ALA A 342 2.83 67.59 23.85
C ALA A 342 1.53 68.37 23.58
N GLY A 343 0.49 67.88 24.23
CA GLY A 343 -0.75 68.58 24.55
C GLY A 343 -1.68 67.71 25.36
N VAL A 344 -1.56 67.82 26.71
CA VAL A 344 -2.49 67.31 27.68
C VAL A 344 -3.69 68.25 27.75
N ALA A 345 -4.92 67.73 27.61
CA ALA A 345 -6.13 68.41 28.05
C ALA A 345 -7.07 67.41 28.72
N ILE A 346 -7.33 67.66 30.00
CA ILE A 346 -8.28 66.97 30.86
C ILE A 346 -9.68 67.59 30.66
N GLY A 347 -10.70 66.79 30.61
CA GLY A 347 -12.05 67.21 31.00
C GLY A 347 -13.19 66.79 30.05
N GLY A 348 -14.13 66.00 30.59
CA GLY A 348 -15.44 65.82 30.00
C GLY A 348 -16.04 64.45 30.27
N VAL A 349 -16.76 64.34 31.35
CA VAL A 349 -17.62 63.19 31.72
C VAL A 349 -18.82 63.08 30.80
N ALA A 350 -19.22 61.84 30.54
CA ALA A 350 -20.56 61.35 30.18
C ALA A 350 -20.77 60.88 28.77
N GLY A 351 -21.11 59.63 28.68
CA GLY A 351 -21.67 58.98 27.49
C GLY A 351 -21.40 57.49 27.52
N SER A 352 -22.23 56.67 28.15
CA SER A 352 -22.19 55.20 28.03
C SER A 352 -22.15 54.81 26.53
N PRO A 353 -21.19 53.99 26.13
CA PRO A 353 -21.22 53.46 24.75
C PRO A 353 -22.40 52.49 24.64
N ALA A 354 -23.28 52.77 23.69
CA ALA A 354 -24.26 51.83 23.19
C ALA A 354 -23.57 50.50 22.91
N VAL A 355 -24.05 49.44 23.54
CA VAL A 355 -23.68 48.06 23.21
C VAL A 355 -23.93 47.89 21.72
N GLY A 356 -22.86 47.99 20.95
CA GLY A 356 -22.87 47.71 19.52
C GLY A 356 -23.37 46.28 19.35
N ARG A 357 -24.53 46.13 18.74
CA ARG A 357 -25.01 44.85 18.22
C ARG A 357 -23.83 44.23 17.44
N ARG A 358 -23.35 43.09 17.91
CA ARG A 358 -22.49 42.20 17.12
C ARG A 358 -23.20 42.06 15.75
N PRO A 359 -22.52 42.28 14.62
CA PRO A 359 -23.06 41.97 13.34
C PRO A 359 -23.57 40.54 13.38
N ALA A 360 -24.80 40.32 12.92
CA ALA A 360 -25.36 39.00 12.75
C ALA A 360 -24.36 38.18 11.93
N PRO A 361 -24.08 36.92 12.28
CA PRO A 361 -23.23 36.07 11.43
C PRO A 361 -23.81 36.09 10.02
N PRO A 362 -22.94 36.13 8.97
CA PRO A 362 -23.43 36.14 7.60
C PRO A 362 -24.43 34.99 7.45
N HIS A 363 -25.56 35.28 6.82
CA HIS A 363 -26.57 34.28 6.48
C HIS A 363 -25.87 33.17 5.71
N ASP A 364 -25.96 31.96 6.22
CA ASP A 364 -25.37 30.74 5.63
C ASP A 364 -26.28 30.38 4.43
N ASP A 365 -26.05 31.07 3.30
CA ASP A 365 -26.75 30.84 2.03
C ASP A 365 -26.31 29.55 1.34
N THR A 366 -25.52 28.72 2.05
CA THR A 366 -25.16 27.40 1.58
C THR A 366 -26.38 26.47 1.63
N PRO A 367 -26.65 25.71 0.54
CA PRO A 367 -27.76 24.75 0.49
C PRO A 367 -27.63 23.63 1.55
N TRP A 368 -26.57 23.60 2.32
CA TRP A 368 -26.27 22.65 3.38
C TRP A 368 -26.21 23.35 4.74
N SER A 369 -27.34 23.40 5.42
CA SER A 369 -27.51 24.15 6.67
C SER A 369 -26.64 23.59 7.80
N ARG A 370 -26.33 24.42 8.80
CA ARG A 370 -25.53 24.00 9.96
C ARG A 370 -26.07 22.76 10.68
N PRO A 371 -27.40 22.61 10.95
CA PRO A 371 -27.92 21.38 11.54
C PRO A 371 -27.67 20.14 10.69
N HIS A 372 -27.79 20.24 9.36
CA HIS A 372 -27.50 19.12 8.44
C HIS A 372 -26.00 18.76 8.45
N ARG A 373 -25.10 19.76 8.48
CA ARG A 373 -23.65 19.53 8.60
C ARG A 373 -23.26 18.86 9.92
N GLU A 374 -23.91 19.23 11.02
CA GLU A 374 -23.71 18.57 12.31
C GLU A 374 -24.27 17.13 12.31
N ALA A 375 -25.42 16.89 11.70
CA ALA A 375 -25.97 15.55 11.49
C ALA A 375 -25.04 14.69 10.62
N TYR A 376 -24.54 15.24 9.51
CA TYR A 376 -23.56 14.58 8.64
C TYR A 376 -22.34 14.08 9.44
N ARG A 377 -21.70 14.94 10.23
CA ARG A 377 -20.53 14.58 11.02
C ARG A 377 -20.85 13.50 12.06
N ARG A 378 -22.04 13.58 12.67
CA ARG A 378 -22.50 12.61 13.69
C ARG A 378 -22.65 11.21 13.12
N HIS A 379 -23.02 11.08 11.83
CA HIS A 379 -23.14 9.80 11.16
C HIS A 379 -21.80 9.34 10.53
N LEU A 380 -21.07 10.27 9.89
CA LEU A 380 -19.82 9.93 9.19
C LEU A 380 -18.73 9.41 10.13
N LEU A 381 -18.50 10.08 11.26
CA LEU A 381 -17.40 9.72 12.16
C LEU A 381 -17.52 8.30 12.73
N PRO A 382 -18.67 7.86 13.28
CA PRO A 382 -18.83 6.47 13.71
C PRO A 382 -18.68 5.47 12.56
N ALA A 383 -19.18 5.78 11.35
CA ALA A 383 -19.07 4.90 10.20
C ALA A 383 -17.60 4.68 9.79
N VAL A 384 -16.80 5.76 9.78
CA VAL A 384 -15.35 5.67 9.52
C VAL A 384 -14.64 4.85 10.60
N MET A 385 -15.01 5.04 11.88
CA MET A 385 -14.34 4.37 13.00
C MET A 385 -14.78 2.92 13.22
N ALA A 386 -15.89 2.49 12.60
CA ALA A 386 -16.40 1.12 12.72
C ALA A 386 -15.60 0.09 11.93
N GLU A 387 -14.79 0.53 10.96
CA GLU A 387 -14.00 -0.34 10.10
C GLU A 387 -12.49 -0.17 10.35
N PRO A 388 -11.69 -1.21 10.02
CA PRO A 388 -10.24 -1.08 10.04
C PRO A 388 -9.78 0.09 9.14
N PRO A 389 -8.87 0.97 9.60
CA PRO A 389 -8.47 2.17 8.87
C PRO A 389 -8.07 1.93 7.41
N ILE A 390 -7.41 0.80 7.13
CA ILE A 390 -6.96 0.44 5.77
C ILE A 390 -8.13 0.34 4.77
N ARG A 391 -9.36 0.12 5.24
CA ARG A 391 -10.56 0.09 4.40
C ARG A 391 -10.88 1.43 3.74
N LEU A 392 -10.32 2.54 4.23
CA LEU A 392 -10.46 3.84 3.59
C LEU A 392 -9.92 3.86 2.16
N ALA A 393 -9.02 2.95 1.81
CA ALA A 393 -8.51 2.80 0.44
C ALA A 393 -9.64 2.59 -0.59
N ARG A 394 -10.79 1.99 -0.20
CA ARG A 394 -11.95 1.82 -1.08
C ARG A 394 -12.59 3.13 -1.54
N LEU A 395 -12.31 4.24 -0.84
CA LEU A 395 -12.82 5.56 -1.19
C LEU A 395 -11.98 6.26 -2.26
N ALA A 396 -10.77 5.77 -2.57
CA ALA A 396 -9.93 6.36 -3.61
C ALA A 396 -10.63 6.44 -4.98
N PRO A 397 -11.39 5.44 -5.46
CA PRO A 397 -12.14 5.54 -6.70
C PRO A 397 -13.15 6.70 -6.72
N LEU A 398 -13.71 7.10 -5.58
CA LEU A 398 -14.63 8.25 -5.49
C LEU A 398 -13.90 9.58 -5.77
N VAL A 399 -12.64 9.70 -5.32
CA VAL A 399 -11.80 10.87 -5.62
C VAL A 399 -11.50 10.93 -7.11
N VAL A 400 -11.16 9.78 -7.71
CA VAL A 400 -10.91 9.67 -9.15
C VAL A 400 -12.14 10.07 -9.96
N ALA A 401 -13.32 9.57 -9.59
CA ALA A 401 -14.58 9.91 -10.24
C ALA A 401 -14.91 11.41 -10.07
N ALA A 402 -14.75 11.97 -8.87
CA ALA A 402 -14.98 13.39 -8.61
C ALA A 402 -14.04 14.29 -9.45
N ALA A 403 -12.77 13.91 -9.56
CA ALA A 403 -11.80 14.64 -10.38
C ALA A 403 -12.11 14.56 -11.88
N ARG A 404 -12.49 13.38 -12.37
CA ARG A 404 -12.76 13.14 -13.79
C ARG A 404 -14.12 13.70 -14.23
N ASP A 405 -15.19 13.37 -13.51
CA ASP A 405 -16.56 13.56 -13.97
C ASP A 405 -17.12 14.93 -13.56
N ALA A 406 -16.67 15.45 -12.42
CA ALA A 406 -17.11 16.74 -11.89
C ALA A 406 -16.03 17.84 -11.94
N ALA A 407 -14.82 17.53 -12.40
CA ALA A 407 -13.65 18.42 -12.34
C ALA A 407 -13.48 19.09 -10.97
N ASP A 408 -13.78 18.34 -9.89
CA ASP A 408 -13.77 18.83 -8.52
C ASP A 408 -12.36 19.26 -8.12
N PRO A 409 -12.14 20.56 -7.78
CA PRO A 409 -10.80 21.07 -7.52
C PRO A 409 -10.14 20.44 -6.28
N VAL A 410 -10.95 20.01 -5.31
CA VAL A 410 -10.44 19.33 -4.10
C VAL A 410 -9.97 17.92 -4.45
N ALA A 411 -10.74 17.20 -5.27
CA ALA A 411 -10.35 15.87 -5.73
C ALA A 411 -9.12 15.91 -6.64
N LEU A 412 -9.02 16.89 -7.54
CA LEU A 412 -7.84 17.12 -8.37
C LEU A 412 -6.61 17.38 -7.50
N ALA A 413 -6.71 18.27 -6.50
CA ALA A 413 -5.62 18.58 -5.58
C ALA A 413 -5.17 17.36 -4.77
N ILE A 414 -6.10 16.50 -4.35
CA ILE A 414 -5.77 15.24 -3.65
C ILE A 414 -4.94 14.32 -4.55
N LEU A 415 -5.32 14.16 -5.82
CA LEU A 415 -4.56 13.30 -6.76
C LEU A 415 -3.20 13.89 -7.12
N ASP A 416 -3.10 15.21 -7.24
CA ASP A 416 -1.82 15.88 -7.49
C ASP A 416 -0.88 15.74 -6.29
N GLU A 417 -1.37 15.94 -5.07
CA GLU A 417 -0.60 15.74 -3.85
C GLU A 417 -0.15 14.28 -3.69
N ALA A 418 -1.03 13.30 -4.01
CA ALA A 418 -0.66 11.89 -4.01
C ALA A 418 0.51 11.59 -4.97
N ALA A 419 0.50 12.17 -6.17
CA ALA A 419 1.60 12.03 -7.11
C ALA A 419 2.89 12.72 -6.63
N ASP A 420 2.77 13.85 -5.92
CA ASP A 420 3.91 14.52 -5.30
C ASP A 420 4.54 13.65 -4.21
N GLN A 421 3.74 13.04 -3.33
CA GLN A 421 4.20 12.11 -2.29
C GLN A 421 4.94 10.91 -2.89
N LEU A 422 4.36 10.24 -3.89
CA LEU A 422 5.02 9.12 -4.58
C LEU A 422 6.34 9.55 -5.24
N THR A 423 6.40 10.77 -5.77
CA THR A 423 7.63 11.33 -6.36
C THR A 423 8.70 11.57 -5.30
N GLU A 424 8.33 12.08 -4.15
CA GLU A 424 9.22 12.27 -2.99
C GLU A 424 9.78 10.93 -2.51
N THR A 425 8.93 9.90 -2.41
CA THR A 425 9.33 8.54 -2.04
C THR A 425 10.39 7.98 -3.01
N VAL A 426 10.19 8.17 -4.33
CA VAL A 426 11.20 7.79 -5.34
C VAL A 426 12.47 8.64 -5.22
N ARG A 427 12.33 9.96 -5.02
CA ARG A 427 13.48 10.88 -4.88
C ARG A 427 14.37 10.52 -3.69
N ALA A 428 13.79 10.06 -2.59
CA ALA A 428 14.52 9.65 -1.39
C ALA A 428 15.44 8.44 -1.62
N LEU A 429 15.20 7.65 -2.69
CA LEU A 429 16.11 6.59 -3.12
C LEU A 429 17.37 7.12 -3.83
N SER A 430 17.52 8.45 -3.99
CA SER A 430 18.64 9.09 -4.68
C SER A 430 18.87 8.54 -6.10
N PRO A 431 17.87 8.69 -7.00
CA PRO A 431 17.95 8.14 -8.36
C PRO A 431 19.05 8.81 -9.18
N GLY A 432 19.74 8.03 -10.02
CA GLY A 432 20.64 8.52 -11.04
C GLY A 432 19.92 9.01 -12.30
N PRO A 433 20.54 9.90 -13.11
CA PRO A 433 19.96 10.34 -14.37
C PRO A 433 19.72 9.15 -15.33
N GLY A 434 18.54 9.12 -15.96
CA GLY A 434 18.16 8.04 -16.89
C GLY A 434 17.81 6.71 -16.23
N GLU A 435 17.76 6.66 -14.89
CA GLU A 435 17.42 5.44 -14.18
C GLU A 435 15.94 5.06 -14.40
N ARG A 436 15.68 3.78 -14.44
CA ARG A 436 14.36 3.21 -14.68
C ARG A 436 13.60 3.02 -13.35
N VAL A 437 12.35 3.45 -13.32
CA VAL A 437 11.39 3.15 -12.26
C VAL A 437 10.39 2.12 -12.78
N VAL A 438 10.37 0.95 -12.20
CA VAL A 438 9.36 -0.08 -12.50
C VAL A 438 8.21 0.07 -11.51
N ALA A 439 7.03 0.38 -12.03
CA ALA A 439 5.86 0.69 -11.21
C ALA A 439 4.80 -0.42 -11.32
N THR A 440 4.14 -0.69 -10.20
CA THR A 440 2.99 -1.60 -10.13
C THR A 440 1.95 -1.10 -9.13
N GLY A 441 0.76 -1.68 -9.18
CA GLY A 441 -0.35 -1.33 -8.29
C GLY A 441 -1.50 -0.64 -9.00
N GLY A 442 -2.69 -0.67 -8.39
CA GLY A 442 -3.94 -0.24 -9.02
C GLY A 442 -4.08 1.28 -9.25
N LEU A 443 -3.20 2.10 -8.66
CA LEU A 443 -3.15 3.55 -8.91
C LEU A 443 -2.28 3.92 -10.11
N LEU A 444 -1.46 2.97 -10.57
CA LEU A 444 -0.53 3.11 -11.68
C LEU A 444 -0.88 2.08 -12.76
N GLY A 445 -0.58 2.37 -14.00
CA GLY A 445 -0.89 1.53 -15.13
C GLY A 445 -1.43 2.33 -16.30
N PRO A 446 -1.78 1.70 -17.42
CA PRO A 446 -2.26 2.41 -18.62
C PRO A 446 -3.45 3.33 -18.35
N ASP A 447 -4.35 2.92 -17.46
CA ASP A 447 -5.55 3.66 -17.06
C ASP A 447 -5.50 4.12 -15.60
N GLY A 448 -4.33 4.08 -14.98
CA GLY A 448 -4.14 4.43 -13.57
C GLY A 448 -4.34 5.92 -13.31
N PRO A 449 -5.06 6.30 -12.24
CA PRO A 449 -5.43 7.70 -11.98
C PRO A 449 -4.23 8.61 -11.70
N LEU A 450 -3.09 8.05 -11.32
CA LEU A 450 -1.86 8.79 -11.01
C LEU A 450 -0.78 8.66 -12.09
N THR A 451 -0.96 7.83 -13.11
CA THR A 451 0.08 7.49 -14.09
C THR A 451 0.64 8.73 -14.79
N ASP A 452 -0.19 9.52 -15.46
CA ASP A 452 0.26 10.71 -16.20
C ASP A 452 0.87 11.77 -15.28
N ARG A 453 0.28 11.92 -14.08
CA ARG A 453 0.78 12.86 -13.06
C ARG A 453 2.16 12.48 -12.57
N LEU A 454 2.34 11.21 -12.26
CA LEU A 454 3.62 10.67 -11.78
C LEU A 454 4.67 10.66 -12.88
N GLU A 455 4.31 10.19 -14.09
CA GLU A 455 5.23 10.17 -15.23
C GLU A 455 5.78 11.56 -15.57
N THR A 456 4.94 12.59 -15.54
CA THR A 456 5.36 13.96 -15.75
C THR A 456 6.41 14.41 -14.72
N ARG A 457 6.21 14.06 -13.45
CA ARG A 457 7.13 14.39 -12.35
C ARG A 457 8.44 13.62 -12.43
N LEU A 458 8.35 12.30 -12.70
CA LEU A 458 9.54 11.46 -12.85
C LEU A 458 10.38 11.87 -14.07
N ARG A 459 9.74 12.23 -15.19
CA ARG A 459 10.42 12.75 -16.37
C ARG A 459 11.16 14.06 -16.08
N ALA A 460 10.60 14.94 -15.25
CA ALA A 460 11.28 16.15 -14.78
C ALA A 460 12.53 15.86 -13.93
N LEU A 461 12.61 14.68 -13.32
CA LEU A 461 13.81 14.17 -12.62
C LEU A 461 14.76 13.39 -13.55
N GLY A 462 14.46 13.32 -14.85
CA GLY A 462 15.24 12.56 -15.82
C GLY A 462 15.06 11.03 -15.70
N LEU A 463 13.96 10.59 -15.09
CA LEU A 463 13.65 9.16 -14.90
C LEU A 463 12.65 8.66 -15.94
N THR A 464 12.67 7.35 -16.17
CA THR A 464 11.69 6.66 -17.03
C THR A 464 10.78 5.76 -16.19
N LEU A 465 9.50 5.68 -16.56
CA LEU A 465 8.51 4.85 -15.89
C LEU A 465 8.16 3.65 -16.77
N ASP A 466 8.34 2.44 -16.25
CA ASP A 466 7.84 1.20 -16.84
C ASP A 466 6.74 0.62 -15.93
N TRP A 467 5.59 0.35 -16.49
CA TRP A 467 4.52 -0.28 -15.72
C TRP A 467 4.49 -1.80 -15.91
N VAL A 468 4.23 -2.52 -14.82
CA VAL A 468 4.02 -3.98 -14.82
C VAL A 468 2.73 -4.32 -14.06
N PRO A 469 1.92 -5.28 -14.57
CA PRO A 469 0.63 -5.61 -13.97
C PRO A 469 0.75 -6.36 -12.63
N ASP A 470 1.78 -7.20 -12.50
CA ASP A 470 2.06 -8.01 -11.31
C ASP A 470 3.48 -8.61 -11.35
N GLY A 471 3.82 -9.35 -10.29
CA GLY A 471 5.11 -10.02 -10.13
C GLY A 471 5.22 -11.39 -10.81
N CYS A 472 4.16 -11.96 -11.38
CA CYS A 472 4.18 -13.34 -11.88
C CYS A 472 5.20 -13.57 -13.00
N ARG A 473 5.25 -12.66 -13.98
CA ARG A 473 6.23 -12.75 -15.10
C ARG A 473 7.65 -12.64 -14.61
N GLY A 474 7.89 -11.74 -13.66
CA GLY A 474 9.20 -11.57 -13.04
C GLY A 474 9.60 -12.79 -12.21
N ALA A 475 8.68 -13.38 -11.47
CA ALA A 475 8.92 -14.62 -10.77
C ALA A 475 9.31 -15.76 -11.76
N VAL A 476 8.61 -15.87 -12.91
CA VAL A 476 9.01 -16.81 -13.98
C VAL A 476 10.43 -16.50 -14.49
N ALA A 477 10.75 -15.23 -14.73
CA ALA A 477 12.09 -14.83 -15.17
C ALA A 477 13.17 -15.17 -14.12
N LEU A 478 12.90 -14.94 -12.84
CA LEU A 478 13.78 -15.32 -11.73
C LEU A 478 13.95 -16.85 -11.64
N ALA A 479 12.88 -17.63 -11.85
CA ALA A 479 12.96 -19.09 -11.92
C ALA A 479 13.86 -19.56 -13.07
N ARG A 480 13.75 -18.92 -14.25
CA ARG A 480 14.59 -19.21 -15.42
C ARG A 480 16.07 -18.91 -15.15
N LEU A 481 16.38 -17.76 -14.59
CA LEU A 481 17.75 -17.38 -14.21
C LEU A 481 18.36 -18.38 -13.22
N ALA A 482 17.58 -18.79 -12.21
CA ALA A 482 18.05 -19.76 -11.22
C ALA A 482 18.24 -21.16 -11.81
N HIS A 483 17.44 -21.55 -12.80
CA HIS A 483 17.57 -22.83 -13.50
C HIS A 483 18.78 -22.84 -14.45
N GLY A 484 18.94 -21.80 -15.27
CA GLY A 484 20.07 -21.67 -16.22
C GLY A 484 21.44 -21.54 -15.55
N GLY A 485 21.50 -21.03 -14.32
CA GLY A 485 22.74 -20.99 -13.52
C GLY A 485 23.11 -22.31 -12.84
N ARG A 486 22.24 -23.35 -12.93
CA ARG A 486 22.49 -24.70 -12.39
C ARG A 486 22.88 -25.73 -13.47
N THR A 487 22.73 -25.35 -14.75
CA THR A 487 23.14 -26.15 -15.91
C THR A 487 24.48 -25.67 -16.44
#